data_ace051a5d8a7b4b699a412a0e80bd499
#
_entry.id   ace051a5d8a7b4b699a412a0e80bd499
#
_cell.length_a   1.000
_cell.length_b   1.000
_cell.length_c   1.000
_cell.angle_alpha   90.00
_cell.angle_beta   90.00
_cell.angle_gamma   90.00
#
_symmetry.space_group_name_H-M   'P 1'
#
loop_
_entity.id
_entity.type
_entity.pdbx_description
1 polymer ?
#
loop_
_entity_poly.entity_id
_entity_poly.type
_entity_poly.pdbx_seq_one_letter_code
_entity_poly.pdbx_strand_id
1 'polypeptide(L)'
;MARRIRRWRVLWTEPAQDDLREVFRFIRRDNLTAAQKVIQEIREKVGGLAQFPLSGREVPELPGTGLREVIAGSYRVIYRLVSNSIEVLTVLHSRRKVGK
;
A
#
# COMPACT_ATOMS: atom_id res chain seq x y z
N MET A 1 23.35 24.98 8.16
CA MET A 1 22.18 24.53 8.89
C MET A 1 21.56 23.31 8.23
N ALA A 2 21.41 22.25 8.97
CA ALA A 2 20.84 21.02 8.44
C ALA A 2 19.34 21.19 8.20
N ARG A 3 18.89 20.73 7.03
CA ARG A 3 17.48 20.79 6.70
C ARG A 3 16.81 19.51 7.20
N ARG A 4 15.73 19.66 7.96
CA ARG A 4 14.95 18.53 8.39
C ARG A 4 14.19 17.94 7.22
N ILE A 5 14.28 16.62 7.06
CA ILE A 5 13.46 15.90 6.09
C ILE A 5 12.15 15.58 6.81
N ARG A 6 11.07 16.15 6.30
CA ARG A 6 9.76 15.88 6.86
C ARG A 6 9.25 14.55 6.33
N ARG A 7 8.87 13.66 7.23
CA ARG A 7 8.30 12.37 6.86
C ARG A 7 6.82 12.37 7.17
N TRP A 8 6.06 11.80 6.26
CA TRP A 8 4.64 11.63 6.45
C TRP A 8 4.40 10.40 7.31
N ARG A 9 3.33 10.44 8.10
CA ARG A 9 2.93 9.29 8.91
C ARG A 9 2.21 8.28 8.03
N VAL A 10 2.51 7.00 8.23
CA VAL A 10 1.83 5.92 7.52
C VAL A 10 0.84 5.27 8.46
N LEU A 11 -0.42 5.28 8.08
CA LEU A 11 -1.50 4.71 8.86
C LEU A 11 -2.16 3.61 8.04
N TRP A 12 -2.14 2.40 8.58
CA TRP A 12 -2.81 1.25 7.98
C TRP A 12 -4.22 1.20 8.52
N THR A 13 -5.22 1.41 7.68
CA THR A 13 -6.61 1.27 8.10
C THR A 13 -6.91 -0.18 8.45
N GLU A 14 -7.97 -0.41 9.21
CA GLU A 14 -8.36 -1.76 9.57
C GLU A 14 -8.61 -2.65 8.35
N PRO A 15 -9.37 -2.17 7.34
CA PRO A 15 -9.54 -2.98 6.12
C PRO A 15 -8.22 -3.34 5.44
N ALA A 16 -7.26 -2.41 5.41
CA ALA A 16 -5.96 -2.70 4.79
C ALA A 16 -5.18 -3.73 5.59
N GLN A 17 -5.26 -3.67 6.92
CA GLN A 17 -4.62 -4.68 7.77
C GLN A 17 -5.24 -6.04 7.56
N ASP A 18 -6.57 -6.10 7.45
CA ASP A 18 -7.28 -7.35 7.19
C ASP A 18 -6.89 -7.92 5.82
N ASP A 19 -6.80 -7.04 4.81
CA ASP A 19 -6.36 -7.46 3.48
C ASP A 19 -4.97 -8.08 3.52
N LEU A 20 -4.07 -7.46 4.27
CA LEU A 20 -2.70 -7.95 4.38
C LEU A 20 -2.65 -9.33 5.02
N ARG A 21 -3.47 -9.56 6.06
CA ARG A 21 -3.59 -10.87 6.69
C ARG A 21 -4.12 -11.91 5.71
N GLU A 22 -5.11 -11.53 4.89
CA GLU A 22 -5.68 -12.43 3.89
C GLU A 22 -4.64 -12.82 2.85
N VAL A 23 -3.85 -11.85 2.37
CA VAL A 23 -2.76 -12.13 1.44
C VAL A 23 -1.79 -13.14 2.05
N PHE A 24 -1.41 -12.90 3.30
CA PHE A 24 -0.49 -13.79 4.01
C PHE A 24 -1.05 -15.21 4.11
N ARG A 25 -2.29 -15.33 4.56
CA ARG A 25 -2.93 -16.65 4.72
C ARG A 25 -3.02 -17.39 3.40
N PHE A 26 -3.38 -16.69 2.34
CA PHE A 26 -3.52 -17.29 1.03
C PHE A 26 -2.21 -17.89 0.53
N ILE A 27 -1.12 -17.10 0.59
CA ILE A 27 0.18 -17.55 0.08
C ILE A 27 0.77 -18.61 1.00
N ARG A 28 0.60 -18.44 2.31
CA ARG A 28 1.15 -19.36 3.31
C ARG A 28 0.66 -20.79 3.12
N ARG A 29 -0.52 -20.96 2.57
CA ARG A 29 -1.09 -22.32 2.34
C ARG A 29 -0.15 -23.16 1.51
N ASP A 30 0.58 -22.56 0.59
CA ASP A 30 1.50 -23.27 -0.28
C ASP A 30 2.96 -23.06 0.14
N ASN A 31 3.30 -21.88 0.65
CA ASN A 31 4.70 -21.57 0.93
C ASN A 31 4.81 -20.42 1.93
N LEU A 32 5.20 -20.77 3.16
CA LEU A 32 5.34 -19.79 4.24
C LEU A 32 6.41 -18.76 3.93
N THR A 33 7.55 -19.18 3.39
CA THR A 33 8.64 -18.26 3.09
C THR A 33 8.22 -17.25 2.03
N ALA A 34 7.47 -17.69 1.02
CA ALA A 34 6.94 -16.80 0.00
C ALA A 34 5.96 -15.79 0.60
N ALA A 35 5.11 -16.24 1.51
CA ALA A 35 4.17 -15.36 2.19
C ALA A 35 4.89 -14.25 2.95
N GLN A 36 5.90 -14.61 3.71
CA GLN A 36 6.69 -13.65 4.48
C GLN A 36 7.37 -12.62 3.57
N LYS A 37 7.91 -13.09 2.45
CA LYS A 37 8.58 -12.23 1.49
C LYS A 37 7.62 -11.22 0.85
N VAL A 38 6.44 -11.68 0.46
CA VAL A 38 5.43 -10.81 -0.15
C VAL A 38 4.97 -9.73 0.83
N ILE A 39 4.71 -10.10 2.08
CA ILE A 39 4.31 -9.12 3.09
C ILE A 39 5.41 -8.08 3.31
N GLN A 40 6.66 -8.53 3.36
CA GLN A 40 7.78 -7.61 3.53
C GLN A 40 7.89 -6.65 2.36
N GLU A 41 7.75 -7.13 1.13
CA GLU A 41 7.79 -6.29 -0.06
C GLU A 41 6.69 -5.22 -0.03
N ILE A 42 5.49 -5.61 0.38
CA ILE A 42 4.36 -4.68 0.49
C ILE A 42 4.69 -3.62 1.55
N ARG A 43 5.17 -4.04 2.72
CA ARG A 43 5.50 -3.10 3.80
C ARG A 43 6.60 -2.13 3.41
N GLU A 44 7.62 -2.62 2.71
CA GLU A 44 8.72 -1.77 2.26
C GLU A 44 8.24 -0.73 1.24
N LYS A 45 7.39 -1.16 0.32
CA LYS A 45 6.84 -0.25 -0.69
C LYS A 45 6.02 0.85 -0.03
N VAL A 46 5.20 0.50 0.92
CA VAL A 46 4.38 1.45 1.66
C VAL A 46 5.27 2.36 2.53
N GLY A 47 6.28 1.78 3.16
CA GLY A 47 7.21 2.55 3.99
C GLY A 47 7.90 3.67 3.22
N GLY A 48 8.20 3.45 1.94
CA GLY A 48 8.81 4.46 1.10
C GLY A 48 7.93 5.68 0.87
N LEU A 49 6.62 5.53 1.04
CA LEU A 49 5.69 6.64 0.87
C LEU A 49 5.87 7.71 1.95
N ALA A 50 6.41 7.34 3.11
CA ALA A 50 6.66 8.30 4.18
C ALA A 50 7.58 9.43 3.71
N GLN A 51 8.51 9.12 2.83
CA GLN A 51 9.45 10.08 2.29
C GLN A 51 8.97 10.64 0.94
N PHE A 52 8.31 9.82 0.13
CA PHE A 52 7.84 10.19 -1.21
C PHE A 52 6.35 9.90 -1.35
N PRO A 53 5.48 10.70 -0.69
CA PRO A 53 4.04 10.39 -0.68
C PRO A 53 3.37 10.44 -2.04
N LEU A 54 3.93 11.18 -2.99
CA LEU A 54 3.36 11.29 -4.33
C LEU A 54 3.98 10.32 -5.34
N SER A 55 4.79 9.36 -4.87
CA SER A 55 5.45 8.42 -5.77
C SER A 55 4.49 7.40 -6.38
N GLY A 56 3.34 7.16 -5.76
CA GLY A 56 2.32 6.31 -6.35
C GLY A 56 1.57 7.03 -7.46
N ARG A 57 1.03 6.26 -8.39
CA ARG A 57 0.25 6.82 -9.49
C ARG A 57 -1.22 6.98 -9.07
N GLU A 58 -1.93 7.81 -9.78
CA GLU A 58 -3.37 7.90 -9.62
C GLU A 58 -4.01 6.54 -9.95
N VAL A 59 -5.01 6.13 -9.18
CA VAL A 59 -5.72 4.87 -9.43
C VAL A 59 -6.44 4.99 -10.77
N PRO A 60 -6.10 4.14 -11.77
CA PRO A 60 -6.65 4.30 -13.12
C PRO A 60 -8.18 4.20 -13.20
N GLU A 61 -8.77 3.36 -12.35
CA GLU A 61 -10.22 3.16 -12.34
C GLU A 61 -10.99 4.32 -11.72
N LEU A 62 -10.30 5.17 -10.95
CA LEU A 62 -10.93 6.23 -10.16
C LEU A 62 -10.20 7.57 -10.38
N PRO A 63 -10.18 8.06 -11.62
CA PRO A 63 -9.46 9.31 -11.89
C PRO A 63 -10.14 10.49 -11.18
N GLY A 64 -9.32 11.43 -10.74
CA GLY A 64 -9.81 12.63 -10.10
C GLY A 64 -10.23 12.48 -8.65
N THR A 65 -10.08 11.29 -8.06
CA THR A 65 -10.48 11.07 -6.66
C THR A 65 -9.38 11.41 -5.67
N GLY A 66 -8.14 11.58 -6.12
CA GLY A 66 -7.01 11.74 -5.24
C GLY A 66 -6.45 10.45 -4.71
N LEU A 67 -7.09 9.32 -5.02
CA LEU A 67 -6.60 8.02 -4.62
C LEU A 67 -5.39 7.63 -5.46
N ARG A 68 -4.38 7.11 -4.80
CA ARG A 68 -3.13 6.70 -5.44
C ARG A 68 -2.84 5.24 -5.14
N GLU A 69 -1.97 4.65 -5.91
CA GLU A 69 -1.56 3.28 -5.69
C GLU A 69 -0.08 3.09 -5.92
N VAL A 70 0.49 2.14 -5.20
CA VAL A 70 1.82 1.61 -5.49
C VAL A 70 1.67 0.13 -5.76
N ILE A 71 2.55 -0.40 -6.60
CA ILE A 71 2.55 -1.81 -6.97
C ILE A 71 3.68 -2.51 -6.22
N ALA A 72 3.35 -3.58 -5.53
CA ALA A 72 4.33 -4.42 -4.85
C ALA A 72 4.14 -5.85 -5.37
N GLY A 73 4.99 -6.25 -6.31
CA GLY A 73 4.85 -7.55 -6.95
C GLY A 73 3.50 -7.69 -7.63
N SER A 74 2.72 -8.67 -7.20
CA SER A 74 1.39 -8.94 -7.78
C SER A 74 0.26 -8.19 -7.07
N TYR A 75 0.60 -7.25 -6.18
CA TYR A 75 -0.40 -6.58 -5.37
C TYR A 75 -0.39 -5.08 -5.59
N ARG A 76 -1.59 -4.50 -5.48
CA ARG A 76 -1.81 -3.06 -5.53
C ARG A 76 -2.10 -2.59 -4.12
N VAL A 77 -1.47 -1.50 -3.71
CA VAL A 77 -1.75 -0.88 -2.41
C VAL A 77 -2.34 0.49 -2.69
N ILE A 78 -3.60 0.66 -2.32
CA ILE A 78 -4.33 1.91 -2.55
C ILE A 78 -4.22 2.76 -1.31
N TYR A 79 -3.86 4.02 -1.49
CA TYR A 79 -3.71 4.95 -0.36
C TYR A 79 -4.22 6.34 -0.74
N ARG A 80 -4.39 7.18 0.28
CA ARG A 80 -4.71 8.59 0.06
C ARG A 80 -3.91 9.43 1.03
N LEU A 81 -3.77 10.70 0.70
CA LEU A 81 -3.03 11.67 1.53
C LEU A 81 -4.03 12.49 2.32
N VAL A 82 -3.88 12.52 3.64
CA VAL A 82 -4.74 13.28 4.54
C VAL A 82 -3.87 13.92 5.61
N SER A 83 -3.77 15.25 5.61
CA SER A 83 -3.10 16.02 6.67
C SER A 83 -1.74 15.45 7.08
N ASN A 84 -0.79 15.38 6.17
CA ASN A 84 0.55 14.84 6.44
C ASN A 84 0.57 13.36 6.80
N SER A 85 -0.52 12.65 6.53
CA SER A 85 -0.61 11.21 6.76
C SER A 85 -0.92 10.50 5.46
N ILE A 86 -0.41 9.30 5.38
CA ILE A 86 -0.70 8.39 4.29
C ILE A 86 -1.63 7.33 4.85
N GLU A 87 -2.88 7.33 4.39
CA GLU A 87 -3.83 6.30 4.83
C GLU A 87 -3.84 5.18 3.81
N VAL A 88 -3.38 4.02 4.22
CA VAL A 88 -3.43 2.82 3.39
C VAL A 88 -4.83 2.24 3.51
N LEU A 89 -5.56 2.22 2.40
CA LEU A 89 -6.98 1.90 2.41
C LEU A 89 -7.26 0.43 2.12
N THR A 90 -6.52 -0.16 1.21
CA THR A 90 -6.74 -1.56 0.83
C THR A 90 -5.52 -2.12 0.11
N VAL A 91 -5.37 -3.42 0.18
CA VAL A 91 -4.37 -4.18 -0.57
C VAL A 91 -5.13 -5.21 -1.38
N LEU A 92 -4.91 -5.25 -2.68
CA LEU A 92 -5.62 -6.20 -3.54
C LEU A 92 -4.70 -6.70 -4.64
N HIS A 93 -5.03 -7.87 -5.18
CA HIS A 93 -4.28 -8.43 -6.30
C HIS A 93 -4.37 -7.48 -7.49
N SER A 94 -3.27 -7.38 -8.25
CA SER A 94 -3.17 -6.44 -9.36
C SER A 94 -4.25 -6.63 -10.43
N ARG A 95 -4.82 -7.83 -10.53
CA ARG A 95 -5.87 -8.13 -11.50
C ARG A 95 -7.25 -7.64 -11.07
N ARG A 96 -7.43 -7.30 -9.78
CA ARG A 96 -8.73 -6.84 -9.30
C ARG A 96 -8.91 -5.38 -9.62
N LYS A 97 -10.15 -5.01 -9.91
CA LYS A 97 -10.49 -3.62 -10.20
C LYS A 97 -11.09 -2.95 -8.98
N VAL A 98 -10.74 -1.68 -8.79
CA VAL A 98 -11.26 -0.87 -7.70
C VAL A 98 -12.54 -0.19 -8.14
N GLY A 99 -13.48 -0.02 -7.22
CA GLY A 99 -14.69 0.75 -7.48
C GLY A 99 -15.82 -0.01 -8.15
N LYS A 100 -15.75 -1.31 -8.16
CA LYS A 100 -16.81 -2.16 -8.69
C LYS A 100 -17.43 -3.02 -7.62
#